data_d8000772fc27875417ce85ef354744b1
#
_entry.id   d8000772fc27875417ce85ef354744b1
#
_cell.length_a   1.000
_cell.length_b   1.000
_cell.length_c   1.000
_cell.angle_alpha   90.00
_cell.angle_beta   90.00
_cell.angle_gamma   90.00
#
_symmetry.space_group_name_H-M   'P 1'
#
loop_
_entity.id
_entity.type
_entity.pdbx_description
1 polymer ?
#
loop_
_entity_poly.entity_id
_entity_poly.type
_entity_poly.pdbx_seq_one_letter_code
_entity_poly.pdbx_strand_id
1 'polypeptide(L)'
;MARIEYLSELEIKKFEKAPEFENNIERNYYFTLPSSIHKQALTFGNDQSFIFFTLIFGYFKATNMFFELNSFSSIDTKFISDKYQLSTFDPKTIFASRTVQRYKQLIKAHLGVNEYSNDIELKLQNHAIELANNFTHRKKIFFSLVDYSKKLNIEIPSQFTLSKIIGTALTFQTKHILLLLRTYQKDKRLKILDEFVNKDENFK
;
A
#
# COMPACT_ATOMS: atom_id res chain seq x y z
N MET A 1 20.29 -4.84 14.43
CA MET A 1 20.35 -4.05 13.16
C MET A 1 19.35 -2.92 13.28
N ALA A 2 19.77 -1.67 13.05
CA ALA A 2 18.85 -0.54 13.04
C ALA A 2 17.81 -0.75 11.91
N ARG A 3 16.53 -0.58 12.24
CA ARG A 3 15.41 -0.66 11.29
C ARG A 3 15.58 0.50 10.30
N ILE A 4 15.82 0.20 9.05
CA ILE A 4 15.93 1.23 8.02
C ILE A 4 14.50 1.70 7.71
N GLU A 5 14.17 2.91 8.13
CA GLU A 5 12.89 3.53 7.82
C GLU A 5 12.93 4.12 6.41
N TYR A 6 11.98 3.73 5.56
CA TYR A 6 11.84 4.21 4.18
C TYR A 6 10.91 5.42 4.09
N LEU A 7 10.02 5.56 5.07
CA LEU A 7 9.08 6.66 5.27
C LEU A 7 9.29 7.24 6.67
N SER A 8 9.10 8.53 6.82
CA SER A 8 9.01 9.17 8.13
C SER A 8 7.76 8.71 8.88
N GLU A 9 7.73 8.86 10.21
CA GLU A 9 6.54 8.53 11.01
C GLU A 9 5.27 9.24 10.53
N LEU A 10 5.39 10.50 10.09
CA LEU A 10 4.26 11.27 9.54
C LEU A 10 3.75 10.67 8.23
N GLU A 11 4.65 10.19 7.38
CA GLU A 11 4.28 9.55 6.12
C GLU A 11 3.66 8.18 6.32
N ILE A 12 4.14 7.42 7.31
CA ILE A 12 3.52 6.15 7.72
C ILE A 12 2.10 6.41 8.21
N LYS A 13 1.92 7.35 9.14
CA LYS A 13 0.59 7.72 9.65
C LYS A 13 -0.34 8.17 8.52
N LYS A 14 0.18 8.94 7.55
CA LYS A 14 -0.61 9.37 6.39
C LYS A 14 -0.98 8.21 5.48
N PHE A 15 -0.07 7.26 5.28
CA PHE A 15 -0.31 6.06 4.46
C PHE A 15 -1.36 5.13 5.09
N GLU A 16 -1.35 5.00 6.42
CA GLU A 16 -2.26 4.13 7.18
C GLU A 16 -3.58 4.81 7.54
N LYS A 17 -3.76 6.10 7.25
CA LYS A 17 -5.01 6.85 7.47
C LYS A 17 -5.99 6.63 6.33
N ALA A 18 -7.27 6.48 6.66
CA ALA A 18 -8.35 6.47 5.68
C ALA A 18 -8.31 7.73 4.80
N PRO A 19 -8.62 7.62 3.49
CA PRO A 19 -8.59 8.75 2.59
C PRO A 19 -9.63 9.80 3.01
N GLU A 20 -9.33 11.06 2.78
CA GLU A 20 -10.26 12.17 2.96
C GLU A 20 -10.84 12.54 1.59
N PHE A 21 -12.17 12.56 1.49
CA PHE A 21 -12.87 12.99 0.28
C PHE A 21 -13.20 14.48 0.37
N GLU A 22 -12.91 15.21 -0.68
CA GLU A 22 -13.04 16.66 -0.69
C GLU A 22 -14.51 17.12 -0.69
N ASN A 23 -15.38 16.39 -1.39
CA ASN A 23 -16.74 16.81 -1.63
C ASN A 23 -17.75 15.63 -1.65
N ASN A 24 -19.03 15.96 -1.68
CA ASN A 24 -20.10 14.95 -1.70
C ASN A 24 -20.21 14.20 -3.04
N ILE A 25 -19.66 14.71 -4.14
CA ILE A 25 -19.64 14.00 -5.42
C ILE A 25 -18.70 12.80 -5.32
N GLU A 26 -17.50 13.01 -4.77
CA GLU A 26 -16.56 11.93 -4.48
C GLU A 26 -17.13 10.91 -3.50
N ARG A 27 -17.69 11.38 -2.38
CA ARG A 27 -18.37 10.51 -1.40
C ARG A 27 -19.44 9.67 -2.06
N ASN A 28 -20.26 10.30 -2.91
CA ASN A 28 -21.31 9.59 -3.63
C ASN A 28 -20.74 8.53 -4.55
N TYR A 29 -19.66 8.81 -5.27
CA TYR A 29 -19.00 7.85 -6.16
C TYR A 29 -18.44 6.63 -5.42
N TYR A 30 -17.78 6.85 -4.29
CA TYR A 30 -17.14 5.78 -3.53
C TYR A 30 -18.11 5.02 -2.63
N PHE A 31 -19.05 5.70 -1.97
CA PHE A 31 -19.99 5.09 -1.02
C PHE A 31 -21.34 4.68 -1.63
N THR A 32 -21.51 4.75 -2.95
CA THR A 32 -22.65 4.12 -3.60
C THR A 32 -22.35 2.65 -3.83
N LEU A 33 -23.08 1.80 -3.13
CA LEU A 33 -22.96 0.35 -3.30
C LEU A 33 -23.65 -0.09 -4.61
N PRO A 34 -23.00 -0.94 -5.43
CA PRO A 34 -23.66 -1.62 -6.54
C PRO A 34 -24.86 -2.44 -6.07
N SER A 35 -25.88 -2.58 -6.90
CA SER A 35 -27.17 -3.19 -6.52
C SER A 35 -27.03 -4.60 -5.91
N SER A 36 -26.10 -5.41 -6.39
CA SER A 36 -25.85 -6.76 -5.85
C SER A 36 -25.29 -6.73 -4.41
N ILE A 37 -24.30 -5.87 -4.19
CA ILE A 37 -23.66 -5.67 -2.88
C ILE A 37 -24.62 -4.95 -1.91
N HIS A 38 -25.39 -3.98 -2.40
CA HIS A 38 -26.41 -3.30 -1.60
C HIS A 38 -27.45 -4.27 -1.04
N LYS A 39 -28.01 -5.15 -1.88
CA LYS A 39 -28.93 -6.20 -1.44
C LYS A 39 -28.31 -7.10 -0.36
N GLN A 40 -27.04 -7.45 -0.52
CA GLN A 40 -26.34 -8.28 0.45
C GLN A 40 -26.09 -7.50 1.77
N ALA A 41 -25.71 -6.23 1.69
CA ALA A 41 -25.50 -5.39 2.88
C ALA A 41 -26.77 -5.23 3.72
N LEU A 42 -27.95 -5.17 3.10
CA LEU A 42 -29.24 -5.15 3.79
C LEU A 42 -29.50 -6.40 4.65
N THR A 43 -28.84 -7.52 4.37
CA THR A 43 -28.97 -8.75 5.16
C THR A 43 -28.12 -8.77 6.44
N PHE A 44 -27.34 -7.74 6.72
CA PHE A 44 -26.43 -7.71 7.89
C PHE A 44 -27.14 -7.41 9.22
N GLY A 45 -28.42 -7.13 9.19
CA GLY A 45 -29.32 -7.13 10.35
C GLY A 45 -29.37 -5.85 11.17
N ASN A 46 -28.46 -4.89 10.97
CA ASN A 46 -28.52 -3.57 11.62
C ASN A 46 -27.77 -2.47 10.85
N ASP A 47 -28.15 -1.20 11.12
CA ASP A 47 -27.60 -0.02 10.47
C ASP A 47 -26.10 0.13 10.69
N GLN A 48 -25.59 -0.19 11.88
CA GLN A 48 -24.16 -0.07 12.20
C GLN A 48 -23.30 -0.96 11.28
N SER A 49 -23.75 -2.19 11.05
CA SER A 49 -23.10 -3.13 10.14
C SER A 49 -23.15 -2.68 8.69
N PHE A 50 -24.28 -2.11 8.27
CA PHE A 50 -24.44 -1.57 6.93
C PHE A 50 -23.51 -0.37 6.70
N ILE A 51 -23.48 0.59 7.64
CA ILE A 51 -22.62 1.78 7.56
C ILE A 51 -21.15 1.35 7.55
N PHE A 52 -20.74 0.49 8.48
CA PHE A 52 -19.38 -0.01 8.54
C PHE A 52 -18.95 -0.70 7.23
N PHE A 53 -19.80 -1.59 6.70
CA PHE A 53 -19.52 -2.26 5.44
C PHE A 53 -19.37 -1.25 4.28
N THR A 54 -20.27 -0.25 4.21
CA THR A 54 -20.23 0.78 3.15
C THR A 54 -18.96 1.64 3.25
N LEU A 55 -18.51 1.96 4.47
CA LEU A 55 -17.25 2.69 4.69
C LEU A 55 -16.06 1.89 4.18
N ILE A 56 -15.89 0.63 4.64
CA ILE A 56 -14.74 -0.19 4.21
C ILE A 56 -14.79 -0.51 2.72
N PHE A 57 -15.99 -0.63 2.12
CA PHE A 57 -16.15 -0.78 0.68
C PHE A 57 -15.65 0.46 -0.07
N GLY A 58 -16.11 1.64 0.33
CA GLY A 58 -15.75 2.90 -0.33
C GLY A 58 -14.25 3.22 -0.20
N TYR A 59 -13.70 3.06 0.98
CA TYR A 59 -12.27 3.27 1.21
C TYR A 59 -11.41 2.26 0.43
N PHE A 60 -11.81 0.99 0.40
CA PHE A 60 -11.10 -0.01 -0.38
C PHE A 60 -11.18 0.29 -1.89
N LYS A 61 -12.35 0.66 -2.39
CA LYS A 61 -12.54 1.08 -3.80
C LYS A 61 -11.64 2.26 -4.19
N ALA A 62 -11.38 3.18 -3.25
CA ALA A 62 -10.53 4.35 -3.48
C ALA A 62 -9.03 4.02 -3.44
N THR A 63 -8.61 3.09 -2.59
CA THR A 63 -7.21 2.93 -2.21
C THR A 63 -6.62 1.54 -2.42
N ASN A 64 -7.44 0.50 -2.58
CA ASN A 64 -7.10 -0.92 -2.45
C ASN A 64 -6.55 -1.28 -1.05
N MET A 65 -6.94 -0.53 0.00
CA MET A 65 -6.55 -0.78 1.39
C MET A 65 -7.77 -0.85 2.31
N PHE A 66 -7.66 -1.65 3.37
CA PHE A 66 -8.59 -1.61 4.50
C PHE A 66 -7.98 -0.83 5.65
N PHE A 67 -8.80 0.00 6.28
CA PHE A 67 -8.40 0.85 7.40
C PHE A 67 -9.09 0.41 8.69
N GLU A 68 -8.51 0.81 9.82
CA GLU A 68 -9.11 0.59 11.12
C GLU A 68 -10.27 1.56 11.37
N LEU A 69 -11.24 1.14 12.18
CA LEU A 69 -12.45 1.90 12.50
C LEU A 69 -12.15 3.30 13.08
N ASN A 70 -11.09 3.39 13.89
CA ASN A 70 -10.66 4.64 14.52
C ASN A 70 -10.12 5.71 13.53
N SER A 71 -9.81 5.30 12.29
CA SER A 71 -9.36 6.19 11.23
C SER A 71 -10.51 6.74 10.37
N PHE A 72 -11.76 6.31 10.60
CA PHE A 72 -12.89 6.69 9.76
C PHE A 72 -13.34 8.12 10.03
N SER A 73 -13.65 8.84 8.95
CA SER A 73 -14.15 10.22 9.03
C SER A 73 -15.59 10.27 9.54
N SER A 74 -15.84 11.12 10.53
CA SER A 74 -17.22 11.41 10.99
C SER A 74 -18.10 12.05 9.90
N ILE A 75 -17.47 12.76 8.95
CA ILE A 75 -18.19 13.34 7.81
C ILE A 75 -18.68 12.22 6.88
N ASP A 76 -17.85 11.20 6.64
CA ASP A 76 -18.19 10.09 5.76
C ASP A 76 -19.24 9.18 6.41
N THR A 77 -19.14 8.91 7.72
CA THR A 77 -20.16 8.16 8.45
C THR A 77 -21.52 8.85 8.39
N LYS A 78 -21.53 10.19 8.63
CA LYS A 78 -22.75 10.99 8.53
C LYS A 78 -23.32 10.97 7.11
N PHE A 79 -22.47 11.17 6.09
CA PHE A 79 -22.90 11.12 4.69
C PHE A 79 -23.61 9.81 4.34
N ILE A 80 -23.08 8.67 4.81
CA ILE A 80 -23.68 7.36 4.55
C ILE A 80 -24.99 7.21 5.30
N SER A 81 -25.06 7.61 6.58
CA SER A 81 -26.29 7.59 7.37
C SER A 81 -27.40 8.41 6.70
N ASP A 82 -27.09 9.62 6.27
CA ASP A 82 -28.06 10.52 5.61
C ASP A 82 -28.51 9.94 4.25
N LYS A 83 -27.56 9.44 3.45
CA LYS A 83 -27.82 8.88 2.11
C LYS A 83 -28.76 7.67 2.13
N TYR A 84 -28.58 6.78 3.09
CA TYR A 84 -29.33 5.54 3.19
C TYR A 84 -30.43 5.58 4.24
N GLN A 85 -30.70 6.78 4.86
CA GLN A 85 -31.71 6.99 5.89
C GLN A 85 -31.58 6.03 7.08
N LEU A 86 -30.35 5.88 7.56
CA LEU A 86 -29.97 4.97 8.64
C LEU A 86 -29.76 5.74 9.96
N SER A 87 -29.75 5.03 11.06
CA SER A 87 -29.36 5.58 12.36
C SER A 87 -27.93 6.12 12.35
N THR A 88 -27.63 7.05 13.28
CA THR A 88 -26.27 7.59 13.43
C THR A 88 -25.27 6.47 13.77
N PHE A 89 -24.12 6.49 13.12
CA PHE A 89 -23.05 5.53 13.40
C PHE A 89 -22.44 5.79 14.78
N ASP A 90 -22.36 4.73 15.60
CA ASP A 90 -21.65 4.80 16.88
C ASP A 90 -20.21 4.32 16.68
N PRO A 91 -19.20 5.20 16.82
CA PRO A 91 -17.79 4.85 16.67
C PRO A 91 -17.27 3.87 17.74
N LYS A 92 -18.03 3.65 18.82
CA LYS A 92 -17.72 2.66 19.86
C LYS A 92 -18.21 1.25 19.51
N THR A 93 -18.92 1.10 18.39
CA THR A 93 -19.40 -0.21 17.95
C THR A 93 -18.23 -1.17 17.73
N ILE A 94 -18.28 -2.32 18.38
CA ILE A 94 -17.25 -3.38 18.24
C ILE A 94 -17.77 -4.42 17.27
N PHE A 95 -17.03 -4.66 16.22
CA PHE A 95 -17.31 -5.73 15.25
C PHE A 95 -16.44 -6.94 15.55
N ALA A 96 -17.04 -8.13 15.57
CA ALA A 96 -16.29 -9.37 15.71
C ALA A 96 -15.32 -9.55 14.54
N SER A 97 -14.08 -9.96 14.80
CA SER A 97 -13.04 -10.16 13.78
C SER A 97 -13.51 -11.01 12.60
N ARG A 98 -14.30 -12.07 12.89
CA ARG A 98 -14.90 -12.94 11.86
C ARG A 98 -15.86 -12.19 10.94
N THR A 99 -16.66 -11.27 11.48
CA THR A 99 -17.56 -10.41 10.69
C THR A 99 -16.77 -9.49 9.79
N VAL A 100 -15.75 -8.82 10.33
CA VAL A 100 -14.87 -7.92 9.56
C VAL A 100 -14.18 -8.68 8.42
N GLN A 101 -13.64 -9.86 8.68
CA GLN A 101 -13.00 -10.70 7.64
C GLN A 101 -14.00 -11.11 6.55
N ARG A 102 -15.22 -11.53 6.93
CA ARG A 102 -16.27 -11.84 5.97
C ARG A 102 -16.58 -10.64 5.06
N TYR A 103 -16.68 -9.44 5.62
CA TYR A 103 -16.94 -8.22 4.84
C TYR A 103 -15.79 -7.91 3.88
N LYS A 104 -14.55 -8.01 4.34
CA LYS A 104 -13.36 -7.85 3.48
C LYS A 104 -13.36 -8.83 2.31
N GLN A 105 -13.67 -10.10 2.57
CA GLN A 105 -13.76 -11.13 1.51
C GLN A 105 -14.85 -10.83 0.49
N LEU A 106 -16.04 -10.41 0.95
CA LEU A 106 -17.15 -10.00 0.07
C LEU A 106 -16.76 -8.84 -0.84
N ILE A 107 -16.08 -7.83 -0.29
CA ILE A 107 -15.60 -6.66 -1.05
C ILE A 107 -14.57 -7.10 -2.09
N LYS A 108 -13.56 -7.89 -1.68
CA LYS A 108 -12.54 -8.38 -2.60
C LYS A 108 -13.13 -9.23 -3.72
N ALA A 109 -14.02 -10.14 -3.40
CA ALA A 109 -14.69 -10.97 -4.40
C ALA A 109 -15.51 -10.13 -5.39
N HIS A 110 -16.26 -9.13 -4.91
CA HIS A 110 -17.06 -8.25 -5.76
C HIS A 110 -16.21 -7.38 -6.69
N LEU A 111 -15.08 -6.86 -6.20
CA LEU A 111 -14.17 -6.00 -6.96
C LEU A 111 -13.16 -6.81 -7.80
N GLY A 112 -13.24 -8.13 -7.79
CA GLY A 112 -12.34 -9.01 -8.54
C GLY A 112 -10.88 -8.90 -8.09
N VAL A 113 -10.66 -8.64 -6.80
CA VAL A 113 -9.33 -8.44 -6.24
C VAL A 113 -8.59 -9.77 -6.20
N ASN A 114 -7.38 -9.79 -6.75
CA ASN A 114 -6.52 -10.97 -6.74
C ASN A 114 -6.00 -11.27 -5.32
N GLU A 115 -5.99 -12.55 -4.95
CA GLU A 115 -5.41 -12.99 -3.68
C GLU A 115 -3.89 -12.80 -3.67
N TYR A 116 -3.36 -12.34 -2.52
CA TYR A 116 -1.92 -12.23 -2.32
C TYR A 116 -1.29 -13.64 -2.24
N SER A 117 -0.49 -13.97 -3.22
CA SER A 117 0.16 -15.28 -3.38
C SER A 117 1.67 -15.14 -3.51
N ASN A 118 2.40 -16.25 -3.44
CA ASN A 118 3.84 -16.26 -3.69
C ASN A 118 4.21 -15.71 -5.08
N ASP A 119 3.37 -15.95 -6.09
CA ASP A 119 3.58 -15.39 -7.44
C ASP A 119 3.46 -13.85 -7.43
N ILE A 120 2.49 -13.32 -6.73
CA ILE A 120 2.32 -11.87 -6.54
C ILE A 120 3.52 -11.29 -5.76
N GLU A 121 3.95 -11.94 -4.69
CA GLU A 121 5.12 -11.49 -3.92
C GLU A 121 6.37 -11.47 -4.81
N LEU A 122 6.59 -12.49 -5.63
CA LEU A 122 7.71 -12.55 -6.57
C LEU A 122 7.63 -11.42 -7.61
N LYS A 123 6.46 -11.11 -8.14
CA LYS A 123 6.27 -9.97 -9.06
C LYS A 123 6.63 -8.65 -8.40
N LEU A 124 6.20 -8.43 -7.15
CA LEU A 124 6.56 -7.24 -6.38
C LEU A 124 8.06 -7.16 -6.10
N GLN A 125 8.70 -8.28 -5.75
CA GLN A 125 10.15 -8.33 -5.53
C GLN A 125 10.93 -8.02 -6.81
N ASN A 126 10.57 -8.62 -7.93
CA ASN A 126 11.22 -8.36 -9.23
C ASN A 126 11.07 -6.89 -9.63
N HIS A 127 9.86 -6.33 -9.49
CA HIS A 127 9.64 -4.92 -9.77
C HIS A 127 10.45 -4.00 -8.84
N ALA A 128 10.58 -4.35 -7.55
CA ALA A 128 11.43 -3.62 -6.61
C ALA A 128 12.92 -3.67 -7.00
N ILE A 129 13.41 -4.80 -7.50
CA ILE A 129 14.79 -4.96 -7.98
C ILE A 129 15.04 -4.08 -9.22
N GLU A 130 14.10 -4.07 -10.18
CA GLU A 130 14.19 -3.19 -11.36
C GLU A 130 14.23 -1.72 -10.96
N LEU A 131 13.37 -1.31 -10.03
CA LEU A 131 13.35 0.06 -9.52
C LEU A 131 14.63 0.40 -8.76
N ALA A 132 15.18 -0.53 -7.95
CA ALA A 132 16.41 -0.33 -7.20
C ALA A 132 17.61 -0.12 -8.14
N ASN A 133 17.63 -0.71 -9.33
CA ASN A 133 18.67 -0.47 -10.32
C ASN A 133 18.61 0.94 -10.92
N ASN A 134 17.44 1.56 -10.97
CA ASN A 134 17.21 2.85 -11.62
C ASN A 134 17.09 4.02 -10.64
N PHE A 135 16.74 3.75 -9.38
CA PHE A 135 16.47 4.76 -8.37
C PHE A 135 17.23 4.51 -7.06
N THR A 136 17.91 5.54 -6.58
CA THR A 136 18.54 5.55 -5.26
C THR A 136 17.56 5.93 -4.13
N HIS A 137 16.44 6.59 -4.47
CA HIS A 137 15.47 7.07 -3.49
C HIS A 137 14.47 5.99 -3.10
N ARG A 138 14.63 5.43 -1.91
CA ARG A 138 13.79 4.38 -1.32
C ARG A 138 12.30 4.73 -1.28
N LYS A 139 11.96 5.97 -0.99
CA LYS A 139 10.59 6.49 -0.99
C LYS A 139 9.92 6.37 -2.37
N LYS A 140 10.64 6.63 -3.46
CA LYS A 140 10.12 6.45 -4.82
C LYS A 140 9.80 4.97 -5.09
N ILE A 141 10.67 4.06 -4.65
CA ILE A 141 10.44 2.62 -4.78
C ILE A 141 9.17 2.23 -4.02
N PHE A 142 8.99 2.74 -2.80
CA PHE A 142 7.81 2.45 -1.99
C PHE A 142 6.50 2.82 -2.71
N PHE A 143 6.37 4.06 -3.15
CA PHE A 143 5.14 4.51 -3.84
C PHE A 143 4.96 3.85 -5.21
N SER A 144 6.03 3.55 -5.93
CA SER A 144 5.94 2.77 -7.17
C SER A 144 5.43 1.35 -6.93
N LEU A 145 5.79 0.71 -5.81
CA LEU A 145 5.24 -0.59 -5.42
C LEU A 145 3.76 -0.50 -5.04
N VAL A 146 3.34 0.58 -4.38
CA VAL A 146 1.92 0.85 -4.10
C VAL A 146 1.13 0.95 -5.40
N ASP A 147 1.61 1.73 -6.37
CA ASP A 147 0.97 1.88 -7.66
C ASP A 147 0.98 0.58 -8.48
N TYR A 148 2.06 -0.19 -8.39
CA TYR A 148 2.14 -1.50 -9.03
C TYR A 148 1.16 -2.51 -8.40
N SER A 149 0.98 -2.48 -7.08
CA SER A 149 -0.03 -3.28 -6.37
C SER A 149 -1.45 -2.97 -6.86
N LYS A 150 -1.76 -1.68 -7.08
CA LYS A 150 -3.04 -1.28 -7.69
C LYS A 150 -3.21 -1.84 -9.11
N LYS A 151 -2.16 -1.77 -9.94
CA LYS A 151 -2.17 -2.34 -11.31
C LYS A 151 -2.38 -3.85 -11.31
N LEU A 152 -1.86 -4.55 -10.32
CA LEU A 152 -2.08 -5.99 -10.13
C LEU A 152 -3.47 -6.30 -9.57
N ASN A 153 -4.27 -5.29 -9.25
CA ASN A 153 -5.56 -5.39 -8.57
C ASN A 153 -5.49 -6.28 -7.33
N ILE A 154 -4.56 -6.00 -6.44
CA ILE A 154 -4.42 -6.66 -5.14
C ILE A 154 -4.71 -5.70 -3.99
N GLU A 155 -5.02 -6.24 -2.81
CA GLU A 155 -4.94 -5.47 -1.58
C GLU A 155 -3.49 -5.00 -1.39
N ILE A 156 -3.29 -3.70 -1.18
CA ILE A 156 -1.95 -3.15 -1.00
C ILE A 156 -1.34 -3.74 0.27
N PRO A 157 -0.14 -4.33 0.19
CA PRO A 157 0.52 -4.90 1.36
C PRO A 157 0.81 -3.83 2.43
N SER A 158 0.89 -4.24 3.69
CA SER A 158 1.24 -3.33 4.78
C SER A 158 2.58 -2.61 4.53
N GLN A 159 2.75 -1.44 5.13
CA GLN A 159 4.02 -0.70 5.09
C GLN A 159 5.22 -1.59 5.48
N PHE A 160 5.03 -2.46 6.47
CA PHE A 160 6.06 -3.41 6.89
C PHE A 160 6.44 -4.40 5.78
N THR A 161 5.45 -4.97 5.09
CA THR A 161 5.67 -5.92 3.99
C THR A 161 6.38 -5.24 2.81
N LEU A 162 5.91 -4.05 2.40
CA LEU A 162 6.55 -3.28 1.35
C LEU A 162 8.00 -2.92 1.71
N SER A 163 8.26 -2.49 2.95
CA SER A 163 9.60 -2.20 3.44
C SER A 163 10.53 -3.42 3.39
N LYS A 164 10.02 -4.61 3.74
CA LYS A 164 10.77 -5.87 3.64
C LYS A 164 11.15 -6.18 2.19
N ILE A 165 10.21 -6.03 1.26
CA ILE A 165 10.46 -6.24 -0.18
C ILE A 165 11.55 -5.29 -0.68
N ILE A 166 11.46 -4.00 -0.33
CA ILE A 166 12.45 -2.98 -0.71
C ILE A 166 13.82 -3.33 -0.12
N GLY A 167 13.88 -3.72 1.17
CA GLY A 167 15.13 -4.12 1.82
C GLY A 167 15.81 -5.29 1.12
N THR A 168 15.03 -6.28 0.71
CA THR A 168 15.53 -7.43 -0.06
C THR A 168 16.09 -6.98 -1.41
N ALA A 169 15.36 -6.13 -2.14
CA ALA A 169 15.79 -5.62 -3.44
C ALA A 169 17.09 -4.80 -3.37
N LEU A 170 17.20 -3.90 -2.38
CA LEU A 170 18.42 -3.11 -2.17
C LEU A 170 19.63 -3.97 -1.75
N THR A 171 19.39 -5.00 -0.95
CA THR A 171 20.43 -5.96 -0.57
C THR A 171 20.92 -6.74 -1.79
N PHE A 172 20.00 -7.17 -2.65
CA PHE A 172 20.33 -7.84 -3.92
C PHE A 172 21.18 -6.93 -4.82
N GLN A 173 20.76 -5.68 -5.01
CA GLN A 173 21.48 -4.68 -5.79
C GLN A 173 22.90 -4.46 -5.25
N THR A 174 23.04 -4.26 -3.92
CA THR A 174 24.35 -4.07 -3.29
C THR A 174 25.27 -5.25 -3.54
N LYS A 175 24.77 -6.48 -3.40
CA LYS A 175 25.56 -7.70 -3.68
C LYS A 175 25.98 -7.77 -5.15
N HIS A 176 25.09 -7.41 -6.06
CA HIS A 176 25.37 -7.40 -7.50
C HIS A 176 26.47 -6.39 -7.84
N ILE A 177 26.38 -5.17 -7.32
CA ILE A 177 27.42 -4.13 -7.50
C ILE A 177 28.78 -4.62 -6.94
N LEU A 178 28.79 -5.18 -5.74
CA LEU A 178 30.03 -5.72 -5.15
C LEU A 178 30.64 -6.86 -5.99
N LEU A 179 29.80 -7.71 -6.58
CA LEU A 179 30.27 -8.76 -7.49
C LEU A 179 30.90 -8.17 -8.74
N LEU A 180 30.26 -7.20 -9.38
CA LEU A 180 30.79 -6.48 -10.53
C LEU A 180 32.15 -5.83 -10.21
N LEU A 181 32.24 -5.11 -9.08
CA LEU A 181 33.49 -4.47 -8.65
C LEU A 181 34.62 -5.49 -8.47
N ARG A 182 34.35 -6.65 -7.82
CA ARG A 182 35.34 -7.74 -7.67
C ARG A 182 35.79 -8.32 -9.00
N THR A 183 34.89 -8.44 -9.98
CA THR A 183 35.19 -8.91 -11.32
C THR A 183 36.10 -7.90 -12.04
N TYR A 184 35.77 -6.60 -11.95
CA TYR A 184 36.63 -5.54 -12.50
C TYR A 184 38.00 -5.46 -11.86
N GLN A 185 38.13 -5.69 -10.53
CA GLN A 185 39.43 -5.76 -9.85
C GLN A 185 40.31 -6.89 -10.37
N LYS A 186 39.72 -8.07 -10.65
CA LYS A 186 40.46 -9.20 -11.23
C LYS A 186 41.00 -8.92 -12.64
N ASP A 187 40.28 -8.15 -13.44
CA ASP A 187 40.58 -7.83 -14.82
C ASP A 187 41.62 -6.68 -15.00
N LYS A 188 42.28 -6.21 -13.92
CA LYS A 188 43.23 -5.09 -13.94
C LYS A 188 42.71 -3.76 -14.52
N ARG A 189 41.44 -3.65 -14.79
CA ARG A 189 40.81 -2.41 -15.35
C ARG A 189 40.69 -1.30 -14.35
N LEU A 190 40.81 -1.60 -13.04
CA LEU A 190 40.81 -0.57 -11.99
C LEU A 190 42.10 0.26 -11.92
N LYS A 191 43.18 -0.17 -12.52
CA LYS A 191 44.39 0.68 -12.62
C LYS A 191 44.11 2.03 -13.27
N ILE A 192 43.13 2.09 -14.19
CA ILE A 192 42.72 3.32 -14.86
C ILE A 192 42.00 4.27 -13.90
N LEU A 193 41.13 3.74 -12.98
CA LEU A 193 40.47 4.57 -11.97
C LEU A 193 41.45 5.07 -10.90
N ASP A 194 42.39 4.25 -10.46
CA ASP A 194 43.44 4.66 -9.54
C ASP A 194 44.35 5.72 -10.17
N GLU A 195 44.65 5.63 -11.46
CA GLU A 195 45.39 6.67 -12.18
C GLU A 195 44.62 7.98 -12.32
N PHE A 196 43.30 7.96 -12.44
CA PHE A 196 42.43 9.15 -12.43
C PHE A 196 42.39 9.78 -11.04
N VAL A 197 42.19 9.00 -9.99
CA VAL A 197 42.10 9.52 -8.61
C VAL A 197 43.46 10.10 -8.16
N ASN A 198 44.59 9.42 -8.49
CA ASN A 198 45.94 9.89 -8.13
C ASN A 198 46.41 11.09 -8.97
N LYS A 199 45.79 11.38 -10.13
CA LYS A 199 46.11 12.58 -10.91
C LYS A 199 45.53 13.85 -10.31
N ASP A 200 44.38 13.75 -9.62
CA ASP A 200 43.76 14.91 -8.96
C ASP A 200 44.48 15.37 -7.68
N GLU A 201 45.30 14.51 -7.06
CA GLU A 201 46.14 14.88 -5.90
C GLU A 201 47.41 15.68 -6.27
N ASN A 202 47.79 15.69 -7.53
CA ASN A 202 48.97 16.43 -8.01
C ASN A 202 48.68 17.84 -8.54
N PHE A 203 47.44 18.34 -8.35
CA PHE A 203 47.00 19.73 -8.66
C PHE A 203 46.78 20.57 -7.42
N LYS A 204 47.62 20.38 -6.37
CA LYS A 204 47.71 21.39 -5.25
C LYS A 204 49.04 22.08 -5.26
#